data_b6da3f977eb6096be2419b1d351b01c4
#
_entry.id   b6da3f977eb6096be2419b1d351b01c4
#
_cell.length_a   1.000
_cell.length_b   1.000
_cell.length_c   1.000
_cell.angle_alpha   90.00
_cell.angle_beta   90.00
_cell.angle_gamma   90.00
#
_symmetry.space_group_name_H-M   'P 1'
#
loop_
_entity.id
_entity.type
_entity.pdbx_description
1 polymer ?
#
loop_
_entity_poly.entity_id
_entity_poly.type
_entity_poly.pdbx_seq_one_letter_code
_entity_poly.pdbx_strand_id
1 'polypeptide(L)'
;MEKISPRVDLAFKKIFGVEENKDLLISLINSIVGQDDQVEDITLLNPYNPKNFRQDKLSILDIKAKGIDGKRFNIEIQISDEADYDKRALYYWAKLYTEQLKVAQDYSALSKAIGIHILNFTSIPECDKYHNVFHVIEKDNG
;
A
#
# COMPACT_ATOMS: atom_id res chain seq x y z
N MET A 1 -23.16 18.33 6.14
CA MET A 1 -22.31 17.21 5.69
C MET A 1 -21.00 17.78 5.16
N GLU A 2 -19.93 17.52 5.86
CA GLU A 2 -18.63 17.95 5.38
C GLU A 2 -18.30 17.23 4.06
N LYS A 3 -17.96 18.02 3.07
CA LYS A 3 -17.44 17.47 1.82
C LYS A 3 -16.01 17.02 2.07
N ILE A 4 -15.75 15.72 1.95
CA ILE A 4 -14.40 15.20 1.96
C ILE A 4 -13.64 15.87 0.82
N SER A 5 -12.53 16.51 1.15
CA SER A 5 -11.70 17.15 0.14
C SER A 5 -11.28 16.12 -0.91
N PRO A 6 -11.43 16.42 -2.21
CA PRO A 6 -10.98 15.51 -3.26
C PRO A 6 -9.45 15.29 -3.25
N ARG A 7 -8.74 15.95 -2.34
CA ARG A 7 -7.28 15.85 -2.18
C ARG A 7 -6.85 15.24 -0.86
N VAL A 8 -7.70 14.45 -0.21
CA VAL A 8 -7.34 13.73 1.01
C VAL A 8 -6.20 12.74 0.74
N ASP A 9 -6.23 12.08 -0.40
CA ASP A 9 -5.16 11.19 -0.87
C ASP A 9 -3.83 11.94 -1.06
N LEU A 10 -3.86 13.14 -1.60
CA LEU A 10 -2.68 13.98 -1.72
C LEU A 10 -2.15 14.42 -0.35
N ALA A 11 -3.03 14.81 0.56
CA ALA A 11 -2.64 15.16 1.92
C ALA A 11 -1.98 13.97 2.63
N PHE A 12 -2.54 12.77 2.46
CA PHE A 12 -1.97 11.53 2.96
C PHE A 12 -0.55 11.30 2.43
N LYS A 13 -0.36 11.46 1.12
CA LYS A 13 0.95 11.33 0.48
C LYS A 13 1.96 12.35 1.01
N LYS A 14 1.53 13.59 1.20
CA LYS A 14 2.40 14.67 1.71
C LYS A 14 2.82 14.44 3.16
N ILE A 15 1.95 13.82 3.96
CA ILE A 15 2.24 13.58 5.38
C ILE A 15 3.10 12.31 5.54
N PHE A 16 2.70 11.22 4.93
CA PHE A 16 3.31 9.90 5.16
C PHE A 16 4.36 9.51 4.12
N GLY A 17 4.34 10.14 2.95
CA GLY A 17 5.20 9.78 1.83
C GLY A 17 6.46 10.61 1.71
N VAL A 18 6.97 11.18 2.79
CA VAL A 18 8.18 12.01 2.82
C VAL A 18 9.18 11.45 3.81
N GLU A 19 10.47 11.63 3.51
CA GLU A 19 11.56 11.12 4.36
C GLU A 19 11.50 11.66 5.79
N GLU A 20 11.14 12.91 5.95
CA GLU A 20 11.07 13.58 7.25
C GLU A 20 10.08 12.91 8.21
N ASN A 21 9.06 12.26 7.68
CA ASN A 21 7.99 11.62 8.43
C ASN A 21 8.02 10.10 8.33
N LYS A 22 9.16 9.52 8.02
CA LYS A 22 9.33 8.08 7.87
C LYS A 22 8.90 7.30 9.13
N ASP A 23 9.16 7.86 10.29
CA ASP A 23 8.72 7.29 11.58
C ASP A 23 7.20 7.20 11.69
N LEU A 24 6.46 8.18 11.17
CA LEU A 24 4.99 8.15 11.12
C LEU A 24 4.49 7.02 10.22
N LEU A 25 5.14 6.83 9.08
CA LEU A 25 4.77 5.76 8.16
C LEU A 25 5.04 4.39 8.76
N ILE A 26 6.17 4.21 9.44
CA ILE A 26 6.51 2.98 10.17
C ILE A 26 5.42 2.68 11.21
N SER A 27 5.04 3.68 11.98
CA SER A 27 3.99 3.54 13.00
C SER A 27 2.64 3.14 12.37
N LEU A 28 2.29 3.75 11.25
CA LEU A 28 1.07 3.41 10.52
C LEU A 28 1.08 1.96 10.05
N ILE A 29 2.16 1.56 9.37
CA ILE A 29 2.30 0.18 8.88
C ILE A 29 2.18 -0.80 10.03
N ASN A 30 2.93 -0.58 11.11
CA ASN A 30 2.97 -1.48 12.25
C ASN A 30 1.64 -1.55 13.03
N SER A 31 0.80 -0.53 12.92
CA SER A 31 -0.53 -0.54 13.51
C SER A 31 -1.51 -1.45 12.75
N ILE A 32 -1.19 -1.79 11.51
CA ILE A 32 -2.08 -2.53 10.61
C ILE A 32 -1.62 -3.97 10.40
N VAL A 33 -0.32 -4.20 10.20
CA VAL A 33 0.22 -5.51 9.87
C VAL A 33 0.35 -6.40 11.12
N GLY A 34 0.37 -7.70 10.89
CA GLY A 34 0.58 -8.69 11.95
C GLY A 34 2.02 -8.69 12.47
N GLN A 35 2.23 -9.52 13.48
CA GLN A 35 3.51 -9.62 14.20
C GLN A 35 4.70 -9.94 13.28
N ASP A 36 4.46 -10.83 12.31
CA ASP A 36 5.52 -11.28 11.40
C ASP A 36 5.93 -10.21 10.38
N ASP A 37 5.14 -9.18 10.23
CA ASP A 37 5.33 -8.15 9.20
C ASP A 37 5.68 -6.77 9.78
N GLN A 38 5.95 -6.70 11.08
CA GLN A 38 6.40 -5.47 11.73
C GLN A 38 7.73 -5.01 11.14
N VAL A 39 7.89 -3.70 11.01
CA VAL A 39 9.10 -3.10 10.46
C VAL A 39 9.77 -2.18 11.48
N GLU A 40 11.09 -2.17 11.51
CA GLU A 40 11.90 -1.26 12.33
C GLU A 40 12.35 -0.05 11.53
N ASP A 41 12.63 -0.26 10.24
CA ASP A 41 13.01 0.80 9.32
C ASP A 41 12.52 0.47 7.91
N ILE A 42 12.37 1.49 7.09
CA ILE A 42 11.91 1.37 5.72
C ILE A 42 12.68 2.31 4.80
N THR A 43 12.65 2.00 3.52
CA THR A 43 13.09 2.90 2.45
C THR A 43 11.87 3.29 1.62
N LEU A 44 11.63 4.57 1.45
CA LEU A 44 10.59 5.05 0.55
C LEU A 44 11.03 4.82 -0.90
N LEU A 45 10.17 4.18 -1.69
CA LEU A 45 10.47 3.88 -3.09
C LEU A 45 9.96 4.97 -4.03
N ASN A 46 8.92 5.70 -3.62
CA ASN A 46 8.31 6.77 -4.41
C ASN A 46 7.98 7.99 -3.53
N PRO A 47 8.98 8.62 -2.89
CA PRO A 47 8.72 9.73 -1.99
C PRO A 47 8.05 10.89 -2.71
N TYR A 48 7.23 11.64 -1.98
CA TYR A 48 6.58 12.84 -2.52
C TYR A 48 7.62 13.89 -2.88
N ASN A 49 7.53 14.40 -4.10
CA ASN A 49 8.37 15.48 -4.58
C ASN A 49 7.49 16.51 -5.31
N PRO A 50 7.41 17.75 -4.80
CA PRO A 50 6.58 18.79 -5.41
C PRO A 50 6.91 19.09 -6.87
N LYS A 51 8.17 18.92 -7.26
CA LYS A 51 8.64 19.18 -8.63
C LYS A 51 8.11 18.14 -9.61
N ASN A 52 8.06 16.89 -9.19
CA ASN A 52 7.60 15.79 -10.05
C ASN A 52 6.08 15.65 -10.05
N PHE A 53 5.42 16.11 -8.99
CA PHE A 53 3.97 15.97 -8.84
C PHE A 53 3.18 16.67 -9.94
N ARG A 54 3.68 17.78 -10.48
CA ARG A 54 3.01 18.51 -11.56
C ARG A 54 3.05 17.81 -12.90
N GLN A 55 3.99 16.91 -13.11
CA GLN A 55 4.22 16.20 -14.37
C GLN A 55 3.53 14.85 -14.42
N ASP A 56 3.35 14.21 -13.27
CA ASP A 56 2.83 12.85 -13.14
C ASP A 56 1.46 12.86 -12.45
N LYS A 57 0.41 12.91 -13.23
CA LYS A 57 -0.95 13.11 -12.69
C LYS A 57 -1.59 11.87 -12.05
N LEU A 58 -1.10 10.66 -12.27
CA LEU A 58 -1.91 9.47 -12.02
C LEU A 58 -1.29 8.40 -11.12
N SER A 59 0.01 8.38 -10.91
CA SER A 59 0.66 7.23 -10.28
C SER A 59 1.21 7.49 -8.89
N ILE A 60 0.95 8.65 -8.29
CA ILE A 60 1.85 9.16 -7.25
C ILE A 60 1.19 9.24 -5.87
N LEU A 61 -0.09 8.91 -5.78
CA LEU A 61 -0.81 9.09 -4.52
C LEU A 61 -0.69 7.89 -3.58
N ASP A 62 -0.26 6.76 -4.09
CA ASP A 62 0.12 5.63 -3.25
C ASP A 62 1.51 5.81 -2.64
N ILE A 63 1.77 5.12 -1.55
CA ILE A 63 3.06 5.13 -0.88
C ILE A 63 3.66 3.74 -1.00
N LYS A 64 4.84 3.65 -1.62
CA LYS A 64 5.59 2.41 -1.74
C LYS A 64 6.81 2.46 -0.85
N ALA A 65 7.01 1.41 -0.08
CA ALA A 65 8.12 1.30 0.85
C ALA A 65 8.71 -0.11 0.84
N LYS A 66 9.99 -0.18 1.20
CA LYS A 66 10.73 -1.43 1.32
C LYS A 66 11.25 -1.55 2.74
N GLY A 67 10.97 -2.68 3.39
CA GLY A 67 11.54 -3.01 4.69
C GLY A 67 13.00 -3.45 4.58
N ILE A 68 13.69 -3.53 5.71
CA ILE A 68 15.10 -3.99 5.79
C ILE A 68 15.24 -5.41 5.25
N ASP A 69 14.27 -6.27 5.52
CA ASP A 69 14.22 -7.66 5.06
C ASP A 69 13.81 -7.83 3.60
N GLY A 70 13.56 -6.73 2.91
CA GLY A 70 13.14 -6.72 1.51
C GLY A 70 11.64 -6.73 1.29
N LYS A 71 10.82 -6.89 2.31
CA LYS A 71 9.36 -6.82 2.16
C LYS A 71 8.94 -5.53 1.47
N ARG A 72 7.95 -5.63 0.61
CA ARG A 72 7.40 -4.48 -0.12
C ARG A 72 6.04 -4.13 0.44
N PHE A 73 5.82 -2.83 0.61
CA PHE A 73 4.54 -2.29 1.07
C PHE A 73 4.02 -1.30 0.05
N ASN A 74 2.73 -1.38 -0.23
CA ASN A 74 2.01 -0.34 -0.98
C ASN A 74 0.82 0.10 -0.14
N ILE A 75 0.78 1.36 0.22
CA ILE A 75 -0.28 1.94 1.06
C ILE A 75 -1.07 2.91 0.20
N GLU A 76 -2.37 2.66 0.10
CA GLU A 76 -3.28 3.46 -0.69
C GLU A 76 -4.48 3.87 0.15
N ILE A 77 -4.90 5.12 0.04
CA ILE A 77 -6.15 5.60 0.61
C ILE A 77 -7.14 5.86 -0.51
N GLN A 78 -8.37 5.36 -0.36
CA GLN A 78 -9.42 5.49 -1.35
C GLN A 78 -10.69 6.02 -0.69
N ILE A 79 -11.13 7.19 -1.12
CA ILE A 79 -12.30 7.87 -0.54
C ILE A 79 -13.57 7.67 -1.36
N SER A 80 -13.44 7.36 -2.63
CA SER A 80 -14.56 7.10 -3.53
C SER A 80 -14.75 5.62 -3.74
N ASP A 81 -15.97 5.14 -3.60
CA ASP A 81 -16.31 3.76 -3.95
C ASP A 81 -16.12 3.58 -5.46
N GLU A 82 -15.28 2.64 -5.82
CA GLU A 82 -15.05 2.25 -7.22
C GLU A 82 -15.56 0.85 -7.45
N ALA A 83 -16.26 0.66 -8.54
CA ALA A 83 -16.60 -0.66 -9.03
C ALA A 83 -15.30 -1.47 -9.25
N ASP A 84 -15.34 -2.75 -8.91
CA ASP A 84 -14.20 -3.66 -9.10
C ASP A 84 -12.94 -3.29 -8.28
N TYR A 85 -13.11 -2.64 -7.14
CA TYR A 85 -11.98 -2.29 -6.28
C TYR A 85 -11.18 -3.51 -5.83
N ASP A 86 -11.83 -4.63 -5.59
CA ASP A 86 -11.22 -5.91 -5.25
C ASP A 86 -10.24 -6.37 -6.34
N LYS A 87 -10.63 -6.25 -7.60
CA LYS A 87 -9.77 -6.57 -8.76
C LYS A 87 -8.60 -5.60 -8.87
N ARG A 88 -8.86 -4.32 -8.63
CA ARG A 88 -7.81 -3.28 -8.61
C ARG A 88 -6.79 -3.57 -7.52
N ALA A 89 -7.23 -3.91 -6.32
CA ALA A 89 -6.35 -4.23 -5.20
C ALA A 89 -5.45 -5.43 -5.52
N LEU A 90 -6.03 -6.49 -6.08
CA LEU A 90 -5.27 -7.68 -6.48
C LEU A 90 -4.27 -7.36 -7.59
N TYR A 91 -4.68 -6.56 -8.58
CA TYR A 91 -3.79 -6.15 -9.67
C TYR A 91 -2.57 -5.40 -9.16
N TYR A 92 -2.76 -4.41 -8.30
CA TYR A 92 -1.65 -3.62 -7.75
C TYR A 92 -0.76 -4.43 -6.81
N TRP A 93 -1.33 -5.36 -6.05
CA TRP A 93 -0.55 -6.29 -5.24
C TRP A 93 0.34 -7.18 -6.12
N ALA A 94 -0.22 -7.75 -7.18
CA ALA A 94 0.53 -8.57 -8.13
C ALA A 94 1.66 -7.78 -8.79
N LYS A 95 1.39 -6.54 -9.17
CA LYS A 95 2.38 -5.63 -9.74
C LYS A 95 3.50 -5.33 -8.75
N LEU A 96 3.18 -5.04 -7.49
CA LEU A 96 4.15 -4.81 -6.43
C LEU A 96 5.08 -6.01 -6.25
N TYR A 97 4.54 -7.22 -6.34
CA TYR A 97 5.30 -8.45 -6.21
C TYR A 97 6.22 -8.65 -7.41
N THR A 98 5.68 -8.55 -8.62
CA THR A 98 6.41 -8.86 -9.86
C THR A 98 7.46 -7.82 -10.20
N GLU A 99 7.29 -6.55 -9.84
CA GLU A 99 8.26 -5.50 -10.14
C GLU A 99 9.57 -5.63 -9.35
N GLN A 100 9.63 -6.54 -8.38
CA GLN A 100 10.86 -6.80 -7.64
C GLN A 100 11.93 -7.50 -8.49
N LEU A 101 11.53 -8.26 -9.51
CA LEU A 101 12.46 -8.99 -10.36
C LEU A 101 12.85 -8.18 -11.59
N LYS A 102 14.15 -8.10 -11.80
CA LYS A 102 14.75 -7.63 -13.07
C LYS A 102 15.11 -8.82 -13.92
N VAL A 103 15.38 -8.56 -15.21
CA VAL A 103 15.83 -9.59 -16.15
C VAL A 103 17.04 -10.33 -15.58
N ALA A 104 17.01 -11.66 -15.66
CA ALA A 104 18.08 -12.58 -15.20
C ALA A 104 18.24 -12.70 -13.69
N GLN A 105 17.31 -12.20 -12.88
CA GLN A 105 17.30 -12.46 -11.44
C GLN A 105 16.52 -13.73 -11.11
N ASP A 106 16.95 -14.42 -10.06
CA ASP A 106 16.27 -15.62 -9.57
C ASP A 106 15.00 -15.28 -8.79
N TYR A 107 14.04 -16.18 -8.84
CA TYR A 107 12.80 -16.06 -8.05
C TYR A 107 13.07 -16.00 -6.55
N SER A 108 14.19 -16.53 -6.08
CA SER A 108 14.61 -16.45 -4.68
C SER A 108 14.83 -15.03 -4.18
N ALA A 109 14.98 -14.06 -5.09
CA ALA A 109 15.11 -12.65 -4.76
C ALA A 109 13.77 -11.99 -4.40
N LEU A 110 12.65 -12.67 -4.63
CA LEU A 110 11.32 -12.14 -4.33
C LEU A 110 11.07 -12.13 -2.83
N SER A 111 10.64 -11.00 -2.32
CA SER A 111 10.19 -10.82 -0.95
C SER A 111 8.68 -10.63 -0.89
N LYS A 112 8.11 -10.85 0.28
CA LYS A 112 6.68 -10.68 0.52
C LYS A 112 6.21 -9.29 0.11
N ALA A 113 5.08 -9.22 -0.57
CA ALA A 113 4.41 -7.98 -0.94
C ALA A 113 3.14 -7.81 -0.11
N ILE A 114 2.95 -6.64 0.47
CA ILE A 114 1.82 -6.32 1.33
C ILE A 114 1.14 -5.06 0.80
N GLY A 115 -0.10 -5.19 0.35
CA GLY A 115 -0.95 -4.06 -0.01
C GLY A 115 -1.81 -3.67 1.18
N ILE A 116 -1.79 -2.39 1.51
CA ILE A 116 -2.63 -1.80 2.56
C ILE A 116 -3.58 -0.82 1.90
N HIS A 117 -4.88 -1.07 2.04
CA HIS A 117 -5.93 -0.26 1.47
C HIS A 117 -6.78 0.33 2.59
N ILE A 118 -6.75 1.65 2.71
CA ILE A 118 -7.55 2.40 3.69
C ILE A 118 -8.73 2.99 2.94
N LEU A 119 -9.92 2.47 3.24
CA LEU A 119 -11.12 2.77 2.47
C LEU A 119 -12.13 3.54 3.29
N ASN A 120 -12.76 4.51 2.67
CA ASN A 120 -13.89 5.26 3.23
C ASN A 120 -15.23 4.72 2.71
N PHE A 121 -15.30 3.42 2.42
CA PHE A 121 -16.51 2.74 1.96
C PHE A 121 -16.44 1.26 2.29
N THR A 122 -17.59 0.57 2.25
CA THR A 122 -17.64 -0.87 2.49
C THR A 122 -17.34 -1.62 1.20
N SER A 123 -16.18 -2.28 1.16
CA SER A 123 -15.77 -3.11 0.02
C SER A 123 -16.24 -4.54 0.14
N ILE A 124 -16.49 -5.02 1.36
CA ILE A 124 -16.94 -6.40 1.66
C ILE A 124 -18.23 -6.32 2.45
N PRO A 125 -19.39 -6.25 1.77
CA PRO A 125 -20.67 -6.02 2.44
C PRO A 125 -21.10 -7.15 3.37
N GLU A 126 -20.58 -8.37 3.20
CA GLU A 126 -20.91 -9.53 4.02
C GLU A 126 -20.14 -9.56 5.34
N CYS A 127 -19.24 -8.63 5.58
CA CYS A 127 -18.37 -8.64 6.74
C CYS A 127 -18.51 -7.37 7.57
N ASP A 128 -18.71 -7.54 8.89
CA ASP A 128 -18.82 -6.42 9.84
C ASP A 128 -17.48 -5.90 10.34
N LYS A 129 -16.38 -6.59 10.02
CA LYS A 129 -15.06 -6.19 10.47
C LYS A 129 -14.56 -4.97 9.69
N TYR A 130 -13.98 -4.02 10.40
CA TYR A 130 -13.35 -2.86 9.76
C TYR A 130 -11.94 -3.18 9.20
N HIS A 131 -11.31 -4.26 9.68
CA HIS A 131 -9.97 -4.67 9.24
C HIS A 131 -10.04 -6.12 8.75
N ASN A 132 -9.76 -6.31 7.48
CA ASN A 132 -9.78 -7.62 6.82
C ASN A 132 -8.41 -7.89 6.21
N VAL A 133 -7.96 -9.14 6.32
CA VAL A 133 -6.68 -9.58 5.77
C VAL A 133 -6.92 -10.71 4.78
N PHE A 134 -6.29 -10.61 3.62
CA PHE A 134 -6.39 -11.61 2.56
C PHE A 134 -5.02 -12.19 2.26
N HIS A 135 -4.97 -13.50 2.06
CA HIS A 135 -3.77 -14.23 1.68
C HIS A 135 -4.06 -15.09 0.47
N VAL A 136 -3.01 -15.35 -0.31
CA VAL A 136 -3.04 -16.43 -1.30
C VAL A 136 -2.72 -17.72 -0.55
N ILE A 137 -3.67 -18.62 -0.49
CA ILE A 137 -3.55 -19.89 0.25
C ILE A 137 -3.97 -21.05 -0.62
N GLU A 138 -3.48 -22.23 -0.27
CA GLU A 138 -4.01 -23.47 -0.83
C GLU A 138 -5.39 -23.70 -0.21
N LYS A 139 -6.39 -23.96 -1.05
CA LYS A 139 -7.81 -23.90 -0.68
C LYS A 139 -8.20 -24.89 0.43
N ASP A 140 -7.66 -26.10 0.37
CA ASP A 140 -8.11 -27.18 1.25
C ASP A 140 -7.30 -27.30 2.54
N ASN A 141 -6.05 -26.84 2.52
CA ASN A 141 -5.15 -26.93 3.65
C ASN A 141 -4.83 -25.59 4.31
N GLY A 142 -5.36 -24.55 3.74
CA GLY A 142 -5.34 -23.19 4.27
C GLY A 142 -4.03 -22.57 4.49
#